data_4ce49ff40e84024e4b6900ba5e09cccb
#
_entry.id   4ce49ff40e84024e4b6900ba5e09cccb
#
_cell.length_a   1.000
_cell.length_b   1.000
_cell.length_c   1.000
_cell.angle_alpha   90.00
_cell.angle_beta   90.00
_cell.angle_gamma   90.00
#
_symmetry.space_group_name_H-M   'P 1'
#
loop_
_entity.id
_entity.type
_entity.pdbx_description
1 polymer ?
#
loop_
_entity_poly.entity_id
_entity_poly.type
_entity_poly.pdbx_seq_one_letter_code
_entity_poly.pdbx_strand_id
1 'polypeptide(L)'
;MGLIQENHRYSYSQLQSVSECPYGFYLQKIEKADGLVQNAFASQGTLIHDILDEWAKGILTIDQMPQEYERRYPLEVTQSWPRVLAVKGYAQKAFDLGYAYLKNFDGFPGYRIVDAEQKFETDIFGRPFVGIIDMLLEDEETGDLIVLDHKSKSLTAFKKAEDEMYKQQYLYAKHVFEKYDKWPKRLMFNLFKEGGLKRERPFKQDEYE
;
A
#
# COMPACT_ATOMS: atom_id res chain seq x y z
N MET A 1 -29.67 2.62 15.81
CA MET A 1 -29.02 3.89 16.05
C MET A 1 -27.84 4.00 15.07
N GLY A 2 -27.93 4.86 14.05
CA GLY A 2 -26.97 4.86 12.94
C GLY A 2 -25.61 5.38 13.40
N LEU A 3 -24.63 4.51 13.50
CA LEU A 3 -23.22 4.84 13.75
C LEU A 3 -22.54 5.53 12.54
N ILE A 4 -23.30 5.82 11.49
CA ILE A 4 -22.80 6.32 10.21
C ILE A 4 -23.49 7.63 9.93
N GLN A 5 -22.73 8.73 9.92
CA GLN A 5 -23.22 10.04 9.46
C GLN A 5 -23.53 9.95 7.96
N GLU A 6 -24.57 10.65 7.49
CA GLU A 6 -25.00 10.64 6.08
C GLU A 6 -23.88 10.98 5.07
N ASN A 7 -22.84 11.69 5.51
CA ASN A 7 -21.68 12.10 4.70
C ASN A 7 -20.38 11.37 5.07
N HIS A 8 -20.47 10.18 5.65
CA HIS A 8 -19.27 9.42 5.99
C HIS A 8 -18.56 8.95 4.74
N ARG A 9 -17.26 9.25 4.64
CA ARG A 9 -16.39 8.74 3.59
C ARG A 9 -15.79 7.40 4.04
N TYR A 10 -15.99 6.36 3.24
CA TYR A 10 -15.48 5.03 3.50
C TYR A 10 -14.10 4.87 2.87
N SER A 11 -13.25 4.06 3.49
CA SER A 11 -12.00 3.57 2.86
C SER A 11 -11.90 2.07 3.01
N TYR A 12 -11.11 1.43 2.16
CA TYR A 12 -10.91 -0.03 2.26
C TYR A 12 -10.40 -0.44 3.64
N SER A 13 -9.43 0.26 4.21
CA SER A 13 -8.88 -0.03 5.53
C SER A 13 -9.93 0.07 6.65
N GLN A 14 -10.89 1.00 6.54
CA GLN A 14 -12.01 1.07 7.48
C GLN A 14 -12.95 -0.14 7.33
N LEU A 15 -13.31 -0.50 6.08
CA LEU A 15 -14.15 -1.67 5.82
C LEU A 15 -13.50 -2.95 6.34
N GLN A 16 -12.21 -3.12 6.09
CA GLN A 16 -11.42 -4.24 6.61
C GLN A 16 -11.42 -4.25 8.14
N SER A 17 -11.15 -3.13 8.79
CA SER A 17 -11.12 -3.02 10.26
C SER A 17 -12.47 -3.39 10.89
N VAL A 18 -13.59 -2.97 10.28
CA VAL A 18 -14.94 -3.36 10.73
C VAL A 18 -15.16 -4.86 10.57
N SER A 19 -14.75 -5.42 9.42
CA SER A 19 -14.91 -6.85 9.16
C SER A 19 -14.09 -7.72 10.10
N GLU A 20 -12.84 -7.31 10.41
CA GLU A 20 -11.96 -8.04 11.31
C GLU A 20 -12.38 -7.95 12.77
N CYS A 21 -12.72 -6.76 13.25
CA CYS A 21 -13.14 -6.52 14.64
C CYS A 21 -13.99 -5.23 14.77
N PRO A 22 -15.32 -5.30 14.72
CA PRO A 22 -16.19 -4.14 14.84
C PRO A 22 -15.96 -3.34 16.14
N TYR A 23 -15.69 -4.02 17.24
CA TYR A 23 -15.39 -3.38 18.52
C TYR A 23 -14.04 -2.67 18.51
N GLY A 24 -13.02 -3.28 17.89
CA GLY A 24 -11.72 -2.65 17.69
C GLY A 24 -11.86 -1.38 16.83
N PHE A 25 -12.61 -1.44 15.73
CA PHE A 25 -12.93 -0.27 14.92
C PHE A 25 -13.62 0.82 15.74
N TYR A 26 -14.64 0.48 16.53
CA TYR A 26 -15.35 1.42 17.39
C TYR A 26 -14.39 2.15 18.34
N LEU A 27 -13.56 1.41 19.05
CA LEU A 27 -12.57 2.00 19.98
C LEU A 27 -11.58 2.93 19.25
N GLN A 28 -11.10 2.52 18.08
CA GLN A 28 -10.08 3.27 17.34
C GLN A 28 -10.62 4.52 16.65
N LYS A 29 -11.76 4.40 15.99
CA LYS A 29 -12.26 5.41 15.06
C LYS A 29 -13.36 6.29 15.64
N ILE A 30 -14.16 5.74 16.57
CA ILE A 30 -15.29 6.45 17.16
C ILE A 30 -14.89 7.03 18.52
N GLU A 31 -14.42 6.17 19.43
CA GLU A 31 -14.00 6.60 20.77
C GLU A 31 -12.60 7.25 20.77
N LYS A 32 -11.80 7.03 19.72
CA LYS A 32 -10.41 7.52 19.64
C LYS A 32 -9.60 7.16 20.90
N ALA A 33 -9.82 5.95 21.40
CA ALA A 33 -9.19 5.45 22.60
C ALA A 33 -7.66 5.47 22.46
N ASP A 34 -6.99 5.99 23.47
CA ASP A 34 -5.54 5.98 23.56
C ASP A 34 -5.02 4.53 23.60
N GLY A 35 -3.85 4.28 23.00
CA GLY A 35 -3.16 2.99 23.11
C GLY A 35 -2.85 2.28 21.81
N LEU A 36 -3.27 2.80 20.67
CA LEU A 36 -2.87 2.28 19.35
C LEU A 36 -1.58 2.94 18.89
N VAL A 37 -0.48 2.42 19.40
CA VAL A 37 0.84 2.81 18.93
C VAL A 37 1.11 2.07 17.60
N GLN A 38 1.44 2.82 16.56
CA GLN A 38 1.99 2.27 15.34
C GLN A 38 3.20 1.40 15.71
N ASN A 39 3.27 0.19 15.20
CA ASN A 39 4.42 -0.68 15.46
C ASN A 39 5.55 -0.42 14.46
N ALA A 40 6.76 -0.88 14.78
CA ALA A 40 7.94 -0.68 13.95
C ALA A 40 7.79 -1.23 12.51
N PHE A 41 6.98 -2.29 12.30
CA PHE A 41 6.70 -2.81 10.95
C PHE A 41 5.94 -1.80 10.10
N ALA A 42 4.96 -1.13 10.68
CA ALA A 42 4.16 -0.15 9.98
C ALA A 42 4.99 1.10 9.66
N SER A 43 5.78 1.60 10.61
CA SER A 43 6.65 2.75 10.39
C SER A 43 7.71 2.49 9.32
N GLN A 44 8.34 1.31 9.34
CA GLN A 44 9.26 0.92 8.27
C GLN A 44 8.55 0.83 6.91
N GLY A 45 7.33 0.28 6.90
CA GLY A 45 6.52 0.21 5.68
C GLY A 45 6.26 1.60 5.11
N THR A 46 5.78 2.52 5.96
CA THR A 46 5.53 3.92 5.58
C THR A 46 6.79 4.58 5.01
N LEU A 47 7.94 4.46 5.69
CA LEU A 47 9.19 5.04 5.21
C LEU A 47 9.58 4.53 3.81
N ILE A 48 9.41 3.23 3.53
CA ILE A 48 9.72 2.69 2.20
C ILE A 48 8.73 3.21 1.16
N HIS A 49 7.42 3.29 1.50
CA HIS A 49 6.42 3.88 0.60
C HIS A 49 6.75 5.35 0.27
N ASP A 50 7.10 6.16 1.27
CA ASP A 50 7.45 7.56 1.08
C ASP A 50 8.66 7.73 0.13
N ILE A 51 9.69 6.89 0.30
CA ILE A 51 10.87 6.92 -0.57
C ILE A 51 10.52 6.51 -2.01
N LEU A 52 9.67 5.50 -2.19
CA LEU A 52 9.21 5.08 -3.51
C LEU A 52 8.35 6.16 -4.18
N ASP A 53 7.52 6.85 -3.40
CA ASP A 53 6.71 7.97 -3.89
C ASP A 53 7.60 9.18 -4.29
N GLU A 54 8.57 9.52 -3.47
CA GLU A 54 9.54 10.59 -3.77
C GLU A 54 10.36 10.28 -5.04
N TRP A 55 10.74 9.01 -5.23
CA TRP A 55 11.35 8.57 -6.48
C TRP A 55 10.39 8.68 -7.66
N ALA A 56 9.17 8.20 -7.52
CA ALA A 56 8.16 8.23 -8.59
C ALA A 56 7.83 9.67 -9.04
N LYS A 57 7.91 10.63 -8.13
CA LYS A 57 7.73 12.07 -8.38
C LYS A 57 8.99 12.77 -8.88
N GLY A 58 10.10 12.06 -9.05
CA GLY A 58 11.38 12.62 -9.49
C GLY A 58 12.09 13.49 -8.44
N ILE A 59 11.69 13.39 -7.17
CA ILE A 59 12.34 14.10 -6.05
C ILE A 59 13.65 13.39 -5.68
N LEU A 60 13.66 12.07 -5.74
CA LEU A 60 14.84 11.22 -5.52
C LEU A 60 15.20 10.46 -6.80
N THR A 61 16.50 10.24 -7.00
CA THR A 61 16.98 9.26 -7.98
C THR A 61 17.06 7.86 -7.33
N ILE A 62 17.09 6.80 -8.14
CA ILE A 62 17.25 5.42 -7.64
C ILE A 62 18.49 5.29 -6.74
N ASP A 63 19.61 5.90 -7.14
CA ASP A 63 20.85 5.84 -6.39
C ASP A 63 20.81 6.56 -5.03
N GLN A 64 19.88 7.52 -4.86
CA GLN A 64 19.69 8.26 -3.62
C GLN A 64 18.80 7.52 -2.61
N MET A 65 17.93 6.62 -3.08
CA MET A 65 16.94 5.95 -2.21
C MET A 65 17.57 5.18 -1.03
N PRO A 66 18.64 4.38 -1.21
CA PRO A 66 19.28 3.68 -0.10
C PRO A 66 19.87 4.61 0.96
N GLN A 67 20.51 5.72 0.53
CA GLN A 67 21.09 6.72 1.44
C GLN A 67 20.00 7.46 2.22
N GLU A 68 18.89 7.79 1.53
CA GLU A 68 17.76 8.44 2.18
C GLU A 68 17.09 7.53 3.20
N TYR A 69 16.95 6.24 2.90
CA TYR A 69 16.46 5.23 3.84
C TYR A 69 17.37 5.11 5.07
N GLU A 70 18.69 5.00 4.89
CA GLU A 70 19.66 4.94 5.99
C GLU A 70 19.59 6.18 6.88
N ARG A 71 19.45 7.35 6.28
CA ARG A 71 19.34 8.64 7.00
C ARG A 71 18.06 8.74 7.81
N ARG A 72 16.91 8.37 7.24
CA ARG A 72 15.57 8.54 7.84
C ARG A 72 15.20 7.42 8.81
N TYR A 73 15.71 6.21 8.60
CA TYR A 73 15.32 5.04 9.39
C TYR A 73 15.42 5.24 10.92
N PRO A 74 16.54 5.71 11.50
CA PRO A 74 16.64 5.91 12.94
C PRO A 74 15.72 7.03 13.49
N LEU A 75 15.26 7.92 12.63
CA LEU A 75 14.37 9.03 12.99
C LEU A 75 12.90 8.64 12.96
N GLU A 76 12.51 7.78 12.02
CA GLU A 76 11.11 7.48 11.72
C GLU A 76 10.68 6.09 12.23
N VAL A 77 11.60 5.13 12.34
CA VAL A 77 11.31 3.80 12.87
C VAL A 77 11.73 3.72 14.34
N THR A 78 11.10 4.56 15.17
CA THR A 78 11.42 4.72 16.59
C THR A 78 10.63 3.79 17.52
N GLN A 79 9.58 3.10 16.99
CA GLN A 79 8.73 2.21 17.75
C GLN A 79 9.45 0.90 18.08
N SER A 80 9.05 0.29 19.20
CA SER A 80 9.61 -1.00 19.59
C SER A 80 9.16 -2.14 18.66
N TRP A 81 10.07 -3.03 18.39
CA TRP A 81 9.75 -4.32 17.77
C TRP A 81 9.08 -5.24 18.80
N PRO A 82 8.19 -6.16 18.39
CA PRO A 82 7.66 -7.17 19.29
C PRO A 82 8.78 -7.88 20.06
N ARG A 83 8.62 -8.02 21.38
CA ARG A 83 9.69 -8.49 22.30
C ARG A 83 10.39 -9.77 21.82
N VAL A 84 9.62 -10.74 21.32
CA VAL A 84 10.16 -12.01 20.80
C VAL A 84 11.07 -11.81 19.59
N LEU A 85 10.77 -10.83 18.74
CA LEU A 85 11.56 -10.51 17.55
C LEU A 85 12.76 -9.62 17.90
N ALA A 86 12.58 -8.69 18.83
CA ALA A 86 13.67 -7.82 19.29
C ALA A 86 14.84 -8.63 19.87
N VAL A 87 14.56 -9.64 20.70
CA VAL A 87 15.57 -10.56 21.25
C VAL A 87 16.34 -11.32 20.17
N LYS A 88 15.72 -11.57 19.00
CA LYS A 88 16.33 -12.24 17.86
C LYS A 88 17.08 -11.31 16.91
N GLY A 89 17.32 -10.05 17.28
CA GLY A 89 17.98 -9.07 16.41
C GLY A 89 17.18 -8.70 15.15
N TYR A 90 15.85 -8.83 15.21
CA TYR A 90 14.99 -8.61 14.04
C TYR A 90 15.04 -7.16 13.53
N ALA A 91 15.29 -6.19 14.40
CA ALA A 91 15.39 -4.77 14.01
C ALA A 91 16.47 -4.56 12.94
N GLN A 92 17.67 -5.12 13.16
CA GLN A 92 18.76 -5.05 12.18
C GLN A 92 18.39 -5.79 10.90
N LYS A 93 17.86 -7.00 11.01
CA LYS A 93 17.39 -7.75 9.84
C LYS A 93 16.35 -6.98 9.02
N ALA A 94 15.42 -6.32 9.68
CA ALA A 94 14.39 -5.53 8.99
C ALA A 94 14.99 -4.33 8.27
N PHE A 95 15.94 -3.63 8.91
CA PHE A 95 16.72 -2.57 8.27
C PHE A 95 17.44 -3.08 7.01
N ASP A 96 18.20 -4.16 7.15
CA ASP A 96 19.00 -4.75 6.05
C ASP A 96 18.12 -5.16 4.86
N LEU A 97 16.93 -5.72 5.12
CA LEU A 97 15.97 -6.09 4.06
C LEU A 97 15.45 -4.87 3.32
N GLY A 98 15.08 -3.81 4.02
CA GLY A 98 14.61 -2.56 3.40
C GLY A 98 15.72 -1.87 2.61
N TYR A 99 16.91 -1.78 3.18
CA TYR A 99 18.08 -1.21 2.51
C TYR A 99 18.45 -2.01 1.23
N ALA A 100 18.52 -3.33 1.33
CA ALA A 100 18.83 -4.19 0.20
C ALA A 100 17.77 -4.09 -0.91
N TYR A 101 16.49 -3.99 -0.54
CA TYR A 101 15.42 -3.79 -1.51
C TYR A 101 15.61 -2.48 -2.29
N LEU A 102 15.79 -1.36 -1.60
CA LEU A 102 15.96 -0.06 -2.24
C LEU A 102 17.26 0.04 -3.06
N LYS A 103 18.33 -0.59 -2.60
CA LYS A 103 19.60 -0.67 -3.32
C LYS A 103 19.52 -1.45 -4.64
N ASN A 104 18.66 -2.47 -4.68
CA ASN A 104 18.50 -3.34 -5.86
C ASN A 104 17.20 -2.99 -6.65
N PHE A 105 16.56 -1.87 -6.32
CA PHE A 105 15.35 -1.45 -6.99
C PHE A 105 15.62 -1.12 -8.46
N ASP A 106 14.80 -1.66 -9.36
CA ASP A 106 15.01 -1.60 -10.80
C ASP A 106 14.18 -0.51 -11.52
N GLY A 107 13.31 0.21 -10.80
CA GLY A 107 12.47 1.26 -11.36
C GLY A 107 11.30 0.79 -12.21
N PHE A 108 10.89 -0.47 -12.11
CA PHE A 108 9.83 -1.08 -12.93
C PHE A 108 10.11 -1.01 -14.44
N PRO A 109 11.17 -1.66 -14.96
CA PRO A 109 11.51 -1.61 -16.38
C PRO A 109 10.36 -2.10 -17.26
N GLY A 110 10.11 -1.40 -18.38
CA GLY A 110 9.01 -1.66 -19.31
C GLY A 110 7.68 -1.03 -18.90
N TYR A 111 7.68 -0.23 -17.81
CA TYR A 111 6.50 0.50 -17.36
C TYR A 111 6.81 1.99 -17.23
N ARG A 112 5.87 2.81 -17.66
CA ARG A 112 5.86 4.25 -17.40
C ARG A 112 5.00 4.54 -16.17
N ILE A 113 5.48 5.38 -15.26
CA ILE A 113 4.67 5.88 -14.14
C ILE A 113 3.67 6.91 -14.69
N VAL A 114 2.39 6.64 -14.48
CA VAL A 114 1.29 7.55 -14.86
C VAL A 114 0.97 8.48 -13.68
N ASP A 115 0.93 7.93 -12.45
CA ASP A 115 0.63 8.68 -11.23
C ASP A 115 1.19 7.92 -10.00
N ALA A 116 1.45 8.66 -8.91
CA ALA A 116 1.94 8.09 -7.65
C ALA A 116 1.29 8.78 -6.46
N GLU A 117 1.00 8.01 -5.38
CA GLU A 117 0.30 8.47 -4.16
C GLU A 117 -0.98 9.26 -4.50
N GLN A 118 -1.72 8.74 -5.47
CA GLN A 118 -2.93 9.39 -5.97
C GLN A 118 -4.07 9.25 -4.98
N LYS A 119 -4.36 10.33 -4.25
CA LYS A 119 -5.55 10.43 -3.41
C LYS A 119 -6.78 10.66 -4.29
N PHE A 120 -7.84 9.91 -4.02
CA PHE A 120 -9.08 10.03 -4.78
C PHE A 120 -10.33 9.89 -3.91
N GLU A 121 -11.41 10.42 -4.44
CA GLU A 121 -12.77 10.21 -3.95
C GLU A 121 -13.64 9.75 -5.13
N THR A 122 -14.42 8.71 -4.93
CA THR A 122 -15.34 8.15 -5.93
C THR A 122 -16.61 7.67 -5.22
N ASP A 123 -17.62 7.28 -5.97
CA ASP A 123 -18.80 6.61 -5.44
C ASP A 123 -18.69 5.10 -5.61
N ILE A 124 -18.85 4.34 -4.56
CA ILE A 124 -18.97 2.89 -4.60
C ILE A 124 -20.34 2.50 -4.06
N PHE A 125 -21.20 1.97 -4.94
CA PHE A 125 -22.58 1.58 -4.61
C PHE A 125 -23.40 2.68 -3.92
N GLY A 126 -23.31 3.91 -4.39
CA GLY A 126 -24.04 5.06 -3.83
C GLY A 126 -23.44 5.57 -2.51
N ARG A 127 -22.18 5.25 -2.22
CA ARG A 127 -21.49 5.70 -0.99
C ARG A 127 -20.16 6.38 -1.32
N PRO A 128 -19.87 7.54 -0.72
CA PRO A 128 -18.58 8.20 -0.89
C PRO A 128 -17.44 7.28 -0.41
N PHE A 129 -16.50 7.02 -1.30
CA PHE A 129 -15.34 6.16 -1.03
C PHE A 129 -14.05 6.92 -1.32
N VAL A 130 -13.09 6.83 -0.40
CA VAL A 130 -11.78 7.45 -0.54
C VAL A 130 -10.70 6.39 -0.54
N GLY A 131 -9.67 6.62 -1.34
CA GLY A 131 -8.51 5.74 -1.39
C GLY A 131 -7.25 6.49 -1.79
N ILE A 132 -6.15 5.77 -1.72
CA ILE A 132 -4.85 6.21 -2.23
C ILE A 132 -4.34 5.06 -3.10
N ILE A 133 -4.02 5.34 -4.35
CA ILE A 133 -3.32 4.42 -5.24
C ILE A 133 -1.83 4.71 -5.07
N ASP A 134 -1.06 3.72 -4.59
CA ASP A 134 0.38 3.90 -4.39
C ASP A 134 1.06 4.27 -5.70
N MET A 135 0.75 3.54 -6.77
CA MET A 135 1.29 3.82 -8.10
C MET A 135 0.36 3.33 -9.22
N LEU A 136 0.16 4.15 -10.23
CA LEU A 136 -0.48 3.76 -11.48
C LEU A 136 0.59 3.68 -12.57
N LEU A 137 0.75 2.50 -13.15
CA LEU A 137 1.70 2.23 -14.22
C LEU A 137 0.98 2.07 -15.56
N GLU A 138 1.71 2.34 -16.63
CA GLU A 138 1.32 1.99 -17.99
C GLU A 138 2.40 1.10 -18.59
N ASP A 139 1.99 -0.04 -19.12
CA ASP A 139 2.86 -0.92 -19.88
C ASP A 139 3.27 -0.23 -21.19
N GLU A 140 4.57 -0.05 -21.40
CA GLU A 140 5.09 0.73 -22.55
C GLU A 140 4.86 0.03 -23.89
N GLU A 141 4.68 -1.29 -23.90
CA GLU A 141 4.43 -2.06 -25.12
C GLU A 141 2.93 -2.07 -25.50
N THR A 142 2.05 -2.29 -24.52
CA THR A 142 0.62 -2.47 -24.79
C THR A 142 -0.21 -1.23 -24.49
N GLY A 143 0.34 -0.29 -23.71
CA GLY A 143 -0.38 0.87 -23.19
C GLY A 143 -1.41 0.51 -22.12
N ASP A 144 -1.39 -0.70 -21.57
CA ASP A 144 -2.32 -1.14 -20.55
C ASP A 144 -2.02 -0.48 -19.18
N LEU A 145 -3.08 -0.08 -18.47
CA LEU A 145 -2.95 0.47 -17.12
C LEU A 145 -2.87 -0.65 -16.07
N ILE A 146 -2.00 -0.46 -15.09
CA ILE A 146 -1.77 -1.38 -13.98
C ILE A 146 -1.87 -0.61 -12.67
N VAL A 147 -2.76 -1.05 -11.78
CA VAL A 147 -2.81 -0.54 -10.39
C VAL A 147 -1.76 -1.31 -9.59
N LEU A 148 -0.78 -0.61 -9.06
CA LEU A 148 0.28 -1.18 -8.25
C LEU A 148 0.15 -0.70 -6.80
N ASP A 149 0.33 -1.62 -5.86
CA ASP A 149 0.34 -1.36 -4.42
C ASP A 149 1.57 -2.03 -3.80
N HIS A 150 2.28 -1.26 -2.97
CA HIS A 150 3.48 -1.73 -2.27
C HIS A 150 3.11 -2.39 -0.95
N LYS A 151 3.66 -3.56 -0.64
CA LYS A 151 3.34 -4.28 0.61
C LYS A 151 4.58 -4.75 1.35
N SER A 152 4.59 -4.49 2.66
CA SER A 152 5.60 -4.98 3.60
C SER A 152 5.31 -6.40 4.12
N LYS A 153 4.54 -7.20 3.38
CA LYS A 153 4.17 -8.57 3.77
C LYS A 153 5.16 -9.59 3.22
N SER A 154 5.41 -10.67 3.98
CA SER A 154 6.10 -11.84 3.44
C SER A 154 5.20 -12.56 2.43
N LEU A 155 5.80 -13.30 1.50
CA LEU A 155 5.07 -14.09 0.50
C LEU A 155 4.06 -15.05 1.15
N THR A 156 4.45 -15.68 2.25
CA THR A 156 3.54 -16.59 2.99
C THR A 156 2.33 -15.84 3.56
N ALA A 157 2.53 -14.67 4.15
CA ALA A 157 1.46 -13.85 4.68
C ALA A 157 0.59 -13.26 3.56
N PHE A 158 1.21 -12.92 2.43
CA PHE A 158 0.50 -12.45 1.24
C PHE A 158 -0.45 -13.54 0.70
N LYS A 159 0.07 -14.73 0.43
CA LYS A 159 -0.74 -15.86 -0.10
C LYS A 159 -1.94 -16.23 0.76
N LYS A 160 -1.84 -16.07 2.09
CA LYS A 160 -2.95 -16.34 3.01
C LYS A 160 -4.11 -15.33 2.90
N ALA A 161 -3.85 -14.15 2.41
CA ALA A 161 -4.82 -13.05 2.31
C ALA A 161 -4.90 -12.48 0.89
N GLU A 162 -4.43 -13.22 -0.12
CA GLU A 162 -4.25 -12.74 -1.48
C GLU A 162 -5.55 -12.20 -2.08
N ASP A 163 -6.63 -12.96 -2.00
CA ASP A 163 -7.92 -12.53 -2.55
C ASP A 163 -8.47 -11.30 -1.82
N GLU A 164 -8.32 -11.24 -0.50
CA GLU A 164 -8.77 -10.09 0.27
C GLU A 164 -7.98 -8.82 -0.09
N MET A 165 -6.68 -8.95 -0.35
CA MET A 165 -5.86 -7.81 -0.73
C MET A 165 -6.21 -7.28 -2.13
N TYR A 166 -6.54 -8.17 -3.09
CA TYR A 166 -6.98 -7.74 -4.42
C TYR A 166 -8.31 -6.99 -4.40
N LYS A 167 -9.20 -7.24 -3.44
CA LYS A 167 -10.46 -6.48 -3.28
C LYS A 167 -10.21 -4.96 -3.16
N GLN A 168 -9.15 -4.55 -2.48
CA GLN A 168 -8.76 -3.13 -2.40
C GLN A 168 -8.52 -2.56 -3.80
N GLN A 169 -7.71 -3.22 -4.60
CA GLN A 169 -7.38 -2.76 -5.95
C GLN A 169 -8.57 -2.80 -6.90
N TYR A 170 -9.49 -3.77 -6.74
CA TYR A 170 -10.76 -3.79 -7.48
C TYR A 170 -11.60 -2.55 -7.19
N LEU A 171 -11.72 -2.13 -5.93
CA LEU A 171 -12.45 -0.89 -5.59
C LEU A 171 -11.77 0.36 -6.17
N TYR A 172 -10.46 0.34 -6.31
CA TYR A 172 -9.70 1.45 -6.88
C TYR A 172 -9.81 1.54 -8.41
N ALA A 173 -10.10 0.42 -9.08
CA ALA A 173 -10.21 0.35 -10.53
C ALA A 173 -11.29 1.29 -11.10
N LYS A 174 -12.39 1.51 -10.35
CA LYS A 174 -13.43 2.46 -10.75
C LYS A 174 -12.88 3.88 -10.89
N HIS A 175 -12.10 4.35 -9.92
CA HIS A 175 -11.48 5.67 -9.99
C HIS A 175 -10.53 5.79 -11.19
N VAL A 176 -9.76 4.73 -11.48
CA VAL A 176 -8.89 4.70 -12.66
C VAL A 176 -9.73 4.88 -13.93
N PHE A 177 -10.85 4.15 -14.05
CA PHE A 177 -11.75 4.31 -15.17
C PHE A 177 -12.35 5.73 -15.26
N GLU A 178 -12.83 6.28 -14.15
CA GLU A 178 -13.41 7.63 -14.11
C GLU A 178 -12.41 8.73 -14.52
N LYS A 179 -11.14 8.55 -14.18
CA LYS A 179 -10.10 9.57 -14.46
C LYS A 179 -9.47 9.42 -15.84
N TYR A 180 -9.26 8.18 -16.31
CA TYR A 180 -8.49 7.91 -17.52
C TYR A 180 -9.33 7.34 -18.67
N ASP A 181 -10.65 7.18 -18.48
CA ASP A 181 -11.59 6.56 -19.43
C ASP A 181 -11.10 5.18 -19.90
N LYS A 182 -10.40 4.46 -19.01
CA LYS A 182 -9.76 3.18 -19.28
C LYS A 182 -9.69 2.32 -18.01
N TRP A 183 -10.26 1.11 -18.07
CA TRP A 183 -10.09 0.16 -16.98
C TRP A 183 -8.65 -0.34 -16.90
N PRO A 184 -8.09 -0.53 -15.67
CA PRO A 184 -6.82 -1.23 -15.56
C PRO A 184 -6.95 -2.64 -16.14
N LYS A 185 -5.89 -3.17 -16.71
CA LYS A 185 -5.83 -4.55 -17.22
C LYS A 185 -5.21 -5.51 -16.23
N ARG A 186 -4.38 -4.99 -15.34
CA ARG A 186 -3.70 -5.79 -14.33
C ARG A 186 -3.71 -5.08 -12.98
N LEU A 187 -3.73 -5.90 -11.92
CA LEU A 187 -3.58 -5.49 -10.54
C LEU A 187 -2.28 -6.10 -10.04
N MET A 188 -1.38 -5.29 -9.49
CA MET A 188 -0.03 -5.73 -9.13
C MET A 188 0.28 -5.38 -7.67
N PHE A 189 0.94 -6.29 -6.97
CA PHE A 189 1.59 -6.03 -5.70
C PHE A 189 3.10 -6.11 -5.84
N ASN A 190 3.80 -5.16 -5.25
CA ASN A 190 5.23 -5.16 -5.08
C ASN A 190 5.56 -5.50 -3.62
N LEU A 191 6.08 -6.72 -3.38
CA LEU A 191 6.40 -7.21 -2.05
C LEU A 191 7.86 -6.84 -1.71
N PHE A 192 8.08 -5.69 -1.12
CA PHE A 192 9.45 -5.22 -0.88
C PHE A 192 10.23 -6.02 0.17
N LYS A 193 9.57 -6.70 1.13
CA LYS A 193 10.23 -7.68 2.02
C LYS A 193 10.77 -8.91 1.31
N GLU A 194 10.30 -9.19 0.13
CA GLU A 194 10.71 -10.30 -0.74
C GLU A 194 11.57 -9.80 -1.91
N GLY A 195 12.33 -8.70 -1.67
CA GLY A 195 13.21 -8.12 -2.67
C GLY A 195 12.50 -7.51 -3.87
N GLY A 196 11.25 -7.08 -3.72
CA GLY A 196 10.47 -6.51 -4.82
C GLY A 196 9.76 -7.55 -5.67
N LEU A 197 9.49 -8.75 -5.11
CA LEU A 197 8.72 -9.77 -5.80
C LEU A 197 7.36 -9.23 -6.25
N LYS A 198 7.13 -9.24 -7.54
CA LYS A 198 5.86 -8.81 -8.16
C LYS A 198 4.85 -9.95 -8.12
N ARG A 199 3.64 -9.64 -7.67
CA ARG A 199 2.47 -10.53 -7.72
C ARG A 199 1.40 -9.82 -8.49
N GLU A 200 0.90 -10.42 -9.57
CA GLU A 200 -0.09 -9.79 -10.43
C GLU A 200 -1.24 -10.72 -10.77
N ARG A 201 -2.37 -10.10 -11.05
CA ARG A 201 -3.62 -10.75 -11.46
C ARG A 201 -4.24 -9.89 -12.57
N PRO A 202 -4.82 -10.50 -13.62
CA PRO A 202 -5.62 -9.75 -14.57
C PRO A 202 -6.82 -9.12 -13.85
N PHE A 203 -7.14 -7.89 -14.19
CA PHE A 203 -8.39 -7.27 -13.78
C PHE A 203 -9.52 -7.80 -14.68
N LYS A 204 -10.62 -8.20 -14.08
CA LYS A 204 -11.82 -8.67 -14.79
C LYS A 204 -12.99 -7.79 -14.40
N GLN A 205 -13.54 -7.10 -15.36
CA GLN A 205 -14.63 -6.16 -15.14
C GLN A 205 -15.89 -6.84 -14.63
N ASP A 206 -16.18 -8.07 -15.08
CA ASP A 206 -17.31 -8.90 -14.65
C ASP A 206 -17.22 -9.32 -13.16
N GLU A 207 -16.03 -9.35 -12.58
CA GLU A 207 -15.84 -9.58 -11.15
C GLU A 207 -16.02 -8.28 -10.34
N TYR A 208 -16.02 -7.12 -11.01
CA TYR A 208 -16.26 -5.82 -10.38
C TYR A 208 -17.76 -5.48 -10.29
N GLU A 209 -18.54 -5.80 -11.35
CA GLU A 209 -19.98 -5.55 -11.43
C GLU A 209 -20.79 -6.49 -10.52
#